data_e125224c2d4101181b3860399b853fd3
#
_entry.id   e125224c2d4101181b3860399b853fd3
#
_cell.length_a   1.000
_cell.length_b   1.000
_cell.length_c   1.000
_cell.angle_alpha   90.00
_cell.angle_beta   90.00
_cell.angle_gamma   90.00
#
_symmetry.space_group_name_H-M   'P 1'
#
loop_
_entity.id
_entity.type
_entity.pdbx_description
1 polymer ?
#
loop_
_entity_poly.entity_id
_entity_poly.type
_entity_poly.pdbx_seq_one_letter_code
_entity_poly.pdbx_strand_id
1 'polypeptide(L)'
;MDTTDTAKGDIMYPTGQVTERVHFMSKKHFTEEEILTLKGNPCVARVSSLTVSFTEEFKRKTYGELLSGKSIWQIFQDHGIDTGVLGPVRTLKFQQFVNDCAKRGDGFRNRNKWDGKKDKEDEVATGKHFKSLENEVAYLRQVVEFLKKIQQADSEAKK
;
A
#
# COMPACT_ATOMS: atom_id res chain seq x y z
N MET A 1 -54.20 -29.92 -19.31
CA MET A 1 -53.86 -29.12 -18.13
C MET A 1 -52.37 -29.12 -18.03
N ASP A 2 -51.82 -28.10 -18.59
CA ASP A 2 -50.46 -28.12 -19.10
C ASP A 2 -49.54 -27.36 -18.17
N THR A 3 -48.58 -28.08 -17.64
CA THR A 3 -47.50 -27.56 -16.84
C THR A 3 -46.38 -27.09 -17.77
N THR A 4 -46.24 -25.77 -17.89
CA THR A 4 -45.14 -25.17 -18.58
C THR A 4 -43.91 -25.20 -17.66
N ASP A 5 -43.03 -26.11 -17.97
CA ASP A 5 -41.73 -26.23 -17.37
C ASP A 5 -40.79 -25.16 -17.97
N THR A 6 -40.39 -24.22 -17.14
CA THR A 6 -39.48 -23.15 -17.53
C THR A 6 -38.05 -23.68 -17.46
N ALA A 7 -37.50 -24.00 -18.62
CA ALA A 7 -36.13 -24.43 -18.80
C ALA A 7 -35.12 -23.41 -18.25
N LYS A 8 -34.54 -23.75 -17.12
CA LYS A 8 -33.33 -23.14 -16.59
C LYS A 8 -32.17 -23.53 -17.50
N GLY A 9 -31.66 -22.56 -18.24
CA GLY A 9 -30.47 -22.76 -19.07
C GLY A 9 -29.27 -23.15 -18.24
N ASP A 10 -28.94 -24.41 -18.28
CA ASP A 10 -27.68 -24.93 -17.72
C ASP A 10 -26.53 -24.43 -18.59
N ILE A 11 -25.75 -23.52 -18.04
CA ILE A 11 -24.46 -23.16 -18.60
C ILE A 11 -23.52 -24.34 -18.32
N MET A 12 -23.30 -25.12 -19.35
CA MET A 12 -22.42 -26.29 -19.32
C MET A 12 -20.96 -25.84 -19.19
N TYR A 13 -20.43 -25.91 -17.98
CA TYR A 13 -18.98 -25.86 -17.77
C TYR A 13 -18.37 -27.20 -18.14
N PRO A 14 -17.25 -27.21 -18.89
CA PRO A 14 -16.61 -28.47 -19.23
C PRO A 14 -16.09 -29.15 -17.96
N THR A 15 -16.67 -30.29 -17.67
CA THR A 15 -16.29 -31.19 -16.61
C THR A 15 -14.92 -31.81 -16.93
N GLY A 16 -13.95 -31.48 -16.14
CA GLY A 16 -12.69 -32.22 -16.21
C GLY A 16 -11.59 -31.50 -15.43
N GLN A 17 -11.48 -31.84 -14.21
CA GLN A 17 -10.34 -31.94 -13.34
C GLN A 17 -10.44 -31.16 -12.03
N VAL A 18 -10.49 -32.01 -11.00
CA VAL A 18 -9.97 -31.84 -9.65
C VAL A 18 -10.42 -30.58 -8.94
N THR A 19 -11.39 -30.79 -8.08
CA THR A 19 -11.67 -29.92 -6.93
C THR A 19 -10.44 -29.84 -6.03
N GLU A 20 -9.39 -29.13 -6.45
CA GLU A 20 -8.55 -28.46 -5.49
C GLU A 20 -9.43 -27.38 -4.85
N ARG A 21 -9.81 -27.61 -3.63
CA ARG A 21 -10.33 -26.57 -2.75
C ARG A 21 -9.37 -25.42 -2.84
N VAL A 22 -9.71 -24.41 -3.65
CA VAL A 22 -8.98 -23.15 -3.69
C VAL A 22 -9.05 -22.60 -2.29
N HIS A 23 -8.01 -22.82 -1.54
CA HIS A 23 -7.84 -22.24 -0.21
C HIS A 23 -7.68 -20.73 -0.42
N PHE A 24 -8.80 -20.04 -0.39
CA PHE A 24 -9.00 -18.63 -0.78
C PHE A 24 -8.24 -17.65 0.13
N MET A 25 -7.37 -18.13 1.02
CA MET A 25 -6.79 -17.34 2.10
C MET A 25 -5.27 -17.29 2.18
N SER A 26 -4.52 -18.05 1.41
CA SER A 26 -3.07 -17.90 1.42
C SER A 26 -2.63 -16.98 0.28
N LYS A 27 -2.07 -15.82 0.62
CA LYS A 27 -1.38 -14.99 -0.36
C LYS A 27 -0.22 -15.79 -0.93
N LYS A 28 -0.34 -16.27 -2.17
CA LYS A 28 0.76 -16.94 -2.86
C LYS A 28 1.99 -16.03 -2.79
N HIS A 29 3.08 -16.53 -2.23
CA HIS A 29 4.36 -15.84 -2.26
C HIS A 29 4.95 -15.94 -3.67
N PHE A 30 5.57 -14.88 -4.12
CA PHE A 30 6.36 -14.92 -5.34
C PHE A 30 7.67 -15.64 -5.10
N THR A 31 8.07 -16.50 -6.02
CA THR A 31 9.41 -17.08 -6.05
C THR A 31 10.44 -16.01 -6.44
N GLU A 32 11.72 -16.29 -6.20
CA GLU A 32 12.80 -15.36 -6.57
C GLU A 32 12.86 -15.13 -8.09
N GLU A 33 12.60 -16.17 -8.88
CA GLU A 33 12.54 -16.09 -10.34
C GLU A 33 11.36 -15.22 -10.81
N GLU A 34 10.18 -15.40 -10.21
CA GLU A 34 9.00 -14.57 -10.48
C GLU A 34 9.26 -13.09 -10.12
N ILE A 35 9.96 -12.84 -9.01
CA ILE A 35 10.35 -11.49 -8.59
C ILE A 35 11.32 -10.87 -9.60
N LEU A 36 12.31 -11.60 -10.08
CA LEU A 36 13.26 -11.12 -11.08
C LEU A 36 12.56 -10.80 -12.40
N THR A 37 11.67 -11.67 -12.85
CA THR A 37 10.88 -11.47 -14.07
C THR A 37 10.01 -10.22 -13.96
N LEU A 38 9.31 -10.06 -12.86
CA LEU A 38 8.47 -8.89 -12.62
C LEU A 38 9.29 -7.58 -12.48
N LYS A 39 10.47 -7.62 -11.85
CA LYS A 39 11.37 -6.47 -11.76
C LYS A 39 11.90 -5.98 -13.10
N GLY A 40 12.07 -6.91 -14.05
CA GLY A 40 12.51 -6.58 -15.42
C GLY A 40 11.45 -5.85 -16.23
N ASN A 41 10.20 -5.80 -15.80
CA ASN A 41 9.13 -5.17 -16.54
C ASN A 41 9.01 -3.68 -16.20
N PRO A 42 9.03 -2.77 -17.20
CA PRO A 42 8.96 -1.30 -16.96
C PRO A 42 7.64 -0.84 -16.35
N CYS A 43 6.59 -1.65 -16.42
CA CYS A 43 5.30 -1.35 -15.81
C CYS A 43 5.28 -1.57 -14.29
N VAL A 44 6.28 -2.29 -13.76
CA VAL A 44 6.38 -2.63 -12.34
C VAL A 44 7.28 -1.63 -11.64
N ALA A 45 6.75 -0.94 -10.63
CA ALA A 45 7.50 0.02 -9.84
C ALA A 45 8.27 -0.66 -8.69
N ARG A 46 7.65 -1.66 -8.06
CA ARG A 46 8.23 -2.37 -6.92
C ARG A 46 7.61 -3.76 -6.81
N VAL A 47 8.44 -4.75 -6.51
CA VAL A 47 8.00 -6.11 -6.20
C VAL A 47 8.71 -6.64 -4.96
N SER A 48 7.98 -7.39 -4.15
CA SER A 48 8.46 -8.14 -3.00
C SER A 48 7.85 -9.54 -3.02
N SER A 49 8.27 -10.41 -2.11
CA SER A 49 7.71 -11.78 -2.03
C SER A 49 6.19 -11.83 -1.87
N LEU A 50 5.57 -10.80 -1.33
CA LEU A 50 4.12 -10.77 -1.06
C LEU A 50 3.35 -9.79 -1.94
N THR A 51 3.99 -8.72 -2.41
CA THR A 51 3.30 -7.59 -3.03
C THR A 51 4.00 -7.12 -4.29
N VAL A 52 3.22 -6.67 -5.24
CA VAL A 52 3.67 -5.98 -6.44
C VAL A 52 2.98 -4.62 -6.53
N SER A 53 3.73 -3.61 -6.89
CA SER A 53 3.24 -2.25 -7.15
C SER A 53 3.58 -1.85 -8.56
N PHE A 54 2.64 -1.24 -9.25
CA PHE A 54 2.79 -0.81 -10.63
C PHE A 54 3.05 0.69 -10.71
N THR A 55 3.68 1.12 -11.80
CA THR A 55 3.96 2.53 -12.07
C THR A 55 2.68 3.34 -12.26
N GLU A 56 2.75 4.63 -12.01
CA GLU A 56 1.60 5.52 -12.20
C GLU A 56 1.16 5.58 -13.68
N GLU A 57 2.13 5.57 -14.59
CA GLU A 57 1.85 5.54 -16.03
C GLU A 57 1.08 4.29 -16.45
N PHE A 58 1.51 3.12 -15.94
CA PHE A 58 0.82 1.86 -16.24
C PHE A 58 -0.62 1.87 -15.71
N LYS A 59 -0.85 2.39 -14.52
CA LYS A 59 -2.21 2.52 -13.96
C LYS A 59 -3.09 3.42 -14.80
N ARG A 60 -2.54 4.54 -15.27
CA ARG A 60 -3.25 5.49 -16.13
C ARG A 60 -3.60 4.85 -17.48
N LYS A 61 -2.65 4.14 -18.11
CA LYS A 61 -2.87 3.39 -19.35
C LYS A 61 -3.93 2.31 -19.16
N THR A 62 -3.78 1.51 -18.09
CA THR A 62 -4.76 0.46 -17.75
C THR A 62 -6.17 1.04 -17.64
N TYR A 63 -6.35 2.18 -16.99
CA TYR A 63 -7.67 2.81 -16.88
C TYR A 63 -8.23 3.19 -18.26
N GLY A 64 -7.42 3.80 -19.12
CA GLY A 64 -7.83 4.14 -20.48
C GLY A 64 -8.22 2.91 -21.32
N GLU A 65 -7.47 1.82 -21.20
CA GLU A 65 -7.74 0.57 -21.89
C GLU A 65 -8.97 -0.17 -21.35
N LEU A 66 -9.23 -0.11 -20.05
CA LEU A 66 -10.47 -0.61 -19.43
C LEU A 66 -11.69 0.16 -19.95
N LEU A 67 -11.60 1.48 -20.08
CA LEU A 67 -12.67 2.31 -20.67
C LEU A 67 -12.93 1.97 -22.14
N SER A 68 -11.93 1.54 -22.88
CA SER A 68 -12.07 1.07 -24.25
C SER A 68 -12.66 -0.35 -24.38
N GLY A 69 -12.95 -1.00 -23.24
CA GLY A 69 -13.58 -2.32 -23.17
C GLY A 69 -12.63 -3.51 -23.16
N LYS A 70 -11.31 -3.29 -23.04
CA LYS A 70 -10.37 -4.38 -22.87
C LYS A 70 -10.51 -5.02 -21.48
N SER A 71 -10.32 -6.34 -21.42
CA SER A 71 -10.28 -7.04 -20.15
C SER A 71 -8.96 -6.79 -19.43
N ILE A 72 -8.94 -6.80 -18.11
CA ILE A 72 -7.72 -6.62 -17.31
C ILE A 72 -6.66 -7.68 -17.64
N TRP A 73 -7.07 -8.90 -17.95
CA TRP A 73 -6.17 -9.99 -18.32
C TRP A 73 -5.43 -9.69 -19.62
N GLN A 74 -6.13 -9.19 -20.62
CA GLN A 74 -5.57 -8.82 -21.91
C GLN A 74 -4.60 -7.65 -21.76
N ILE A 75 -4.95 -6.65 -20.94
CA ILE A 75 -4.08 -5.51 -20.68
C ILE A 75 -2.75 -5.97 -20.06
N PHE A 76 -2.78 -6.87 -19.09
CA PHE A 76 -1.55 -7.41 -18.51
C PHE A 76 -0.70 -8.16 -19.55
N GLN A 77 -1.32 -8.99 -20.40
CA GLN A 77 -0.61 -9.70 -21.47
C GLN A 77 0.00 -8.73 -22.49
N ASP A 78 -0.73 -7.72 -22.92
CA ASP A 78 -0.25 -6.69 -23.87
C ASP A 78 0.98 -5.94 -23.33
N HIS A 79 1.08 -5.81 -22.02
CA HIS A 79 2.21 -5.17 -21.33
C HIS A 79 3.27 -6.15 -20.82
N GLY A 80 3.21 -7.41 -21.24
CA GLY A 80 4.22 -8.42 -20.93
C GLY A 80 4.22 -8.87 -19.46
N ILE A 81 3.10 -8.76 -18.77
CA ILE A 81 2.95 -9.20 -17.37
C ILE A 81 2.14 -10.49 -17.36
N ASP A 82 2.77 -11.57 -16.90
CA ASP A 82 2.11 -12.86 -16.79
C ASP A 82 1.08 -12.86 -15.65
N THR A 83 -0.17 -13.00 -16.03
CA THR A 83 -1.29 -13.08 -15.08
C THR A 83 -1.30 -14.40 -14.28
N GLY A 84 -0.67 -15.46 -14.80
CA GLY A 84 -0.46 -16.71 -14.07
C GLY A 84 0.46 -16.53 -12.87
N VAL A 85 1.50 -15.73 -13.01
CA VAL A 85 2.43 -15.34 -11.94
C VAL A 85 1.74 -14.46 -10.91
N LEU A 86 0.99 -13.45 -11.35
CA LEU A 86 0.27 -12.54 -10.45
C LEU A 86 -0.84 -13.24 -9.66
N GLY A 87 -1.54 -14.13 -10.31
CA GLY A 87 -2.74 -14.78 -9.80
C GLY A 87 -4.01 -13.92 -9.92
N PRO A 88 -5.18 -14.56 -9.96
CA PRO A 88 -6.45 -13.88 -10.24
C PRO A 88 -6.82 -12.83 -9.19
N VAL A 89 -6.54 -13.10 -7.93
CA VAL A 89 -6.88 -12.20 -6.83
C VAL A 89 -6.13 -10.86 -6.93
N ARG A 90 -4.83 -10.89 -7.27
CA ARG A 90 -4.04 -9.65 -7.42
C ARG A 90 -4.44 -8.87 -8.67
N THR A 91 -4.74 -9.58 -9.76
CA THR A 91 -5.21 -8.98 -11.01
C THR A 91 -6.52 -8.23 -10.80
N LEU A 92 -7.52 -8.84 -10.17
CA LEU A 92 -8.80 -8.21 -9.87
C LEU A 92 -8.68 -7.06 -8.85
N LYS A 93 -7.85 -7.22 -7.83
CA LYS A 93 -7.59 -6.14 -6.87
C LYS A 93 -6.90 -4.94 -7.53
N PHE A 94 -6.03 -5.18 -8.49
CA PHE A 94 -5.41 -4.11 -9.25
C PHE A 94 -6.44 -3.35 -10.10
N GLN A 95 -7.33 -4.06 -10.79
CA GLN A 95 -8.43 -3.44 -11.53
C GLN A 95 -9.32 -2.59 -10.63
N GLN A 96 -9.71 -3.13 -9.49
CA GLN A 96 -10.51 -2.39 -8.50
C GLN A 96 -9.77 -1.14 -8.00
N PHE A 97 -8.48 -1.29 -7.69
CA PHE A 97 -7.63 -0.18 -7.25
C PHE A 97 -7.54 0.94 -8.30
N VAL A 98 -7.36 0.59 -9.58
CA VAL A 98 -7.30 1.55 -10.69
C VAL A 98 -8.62 2.31 -10.83
N ASN A 99 -9.75 1.61 -10.76
CA ASN A 99 -11.09 2.22 -10.81
C ASN A 99 -11.34 3.14 -9.60
N ASP A 100 -10.90 2.75 -8.42
CA ASP A 100 -11.03 3.57 -7.21
C ASP A 100 -10.13 4.82 -7.26
N CYS A 101 -8.94 4.71 -7.84
CA CYS A 101 -8.09 5.87 -8.09
C CYS A 101 -8.74 6.88 -9.05
N ALA A 102 -9.34 6.40 -10.11
CA ALA A 102 -10.04 7.25 -11.07
C ALA A 102 -11.23 7.98 -10.46
N LYS A 103 -12.01 7.31 -9.59
CA LYS A 103 -13.14 7.91 -8.88
C LYS A 103 -12.73 9.01 -7.90
N ARG A 104 -11.54 8.90 -7.30
CA ARG A 104 -11.06 9.86 -6.30
C ARG A 104 -10.54 11.17 -6.89
N GLY A 105 -10.16 11.19 -8.16
CA GLY A 105 -9.67 12.39 -8.86
C GLY A 105 -8.30 12.91 -8.43
N ASP A 106 -7.62 12.26 -7.47
CA ASP A 106 -6.29 12.66 -6.99
C ASP A 106 -5.13 11.94 -7.69
N GLY A 107 -5.41 11.34 -8.85
CA GLY A 107 -4.44 10.64 -9.69
C GLY A 107 -4.20 9.19 -9.27
N PHE A 108 -3.30 8.53 -10.01
CA PHE A 108 -2.99 7.12 -9.85
C PHE A 108 -1.79 6.87 -8.92
N ARG A 109 -1.48 7.82 -8.04
CA ARG A 109 -0.38 7.68 -7.07
C ARG A 109 -0.59 6.47 -6.17
N ASN A 110 0.50 5.78 -5.89
CA ASN A 110 0.51 4.80 -4.80
C ASN A 110 0.44 5.57 -3.48
N ARG A 111 -0.74 5.73 -2.94
CA ARG A 111 -0.87 6.10 -1.53
C ARG A 111 -0.44 4.90 -0.71
N ASN A 112 0.78 4.92 -0.23
CA ASN A 112 1.08 4.09 0.90
C ASN A 112 0.19 4.58 2.04
N LYS A 113 -0.58 3.69 2.63
CA LYS A 113 -1.33 3.97 3.87
C LYS A 113 -0.39 4.49 4.99
N TRP A 114 0.91 4.31 4.79
CA TRP A 114 2.00 4.76 5.64
C TRP A 114 2.44 6.20 5.38
N ASP A 115 2.36 6.71 4.15
CA ASP A 115 2.82 8.08 3.84
C ASP A 115 1.91 9.12 4.53
N GLY A 116 0.60 8.88 4.56
CA GLY A 116 -0.32 9.75 5.29
C GLY A 116 -0.26 9.64 6.82
N LYS A 117 0.32 8.55 7.35
CA LYS A 117 0.59 8.40 8.77
C LYS A 117 1.97 8.91 9.15
N LYS A 118 2.95 8.77 8.23
CA LYS A 118 4.30 9.25 8.46
C LYS A 118 4.35 10.77 8.55
N ASP A 119 3.67 11.45 7.63
CA ASP A 119 3.60 12.92 7.67
C ASP A 119 2.90 13.44 8.93
N LYS A 120 1.89 12.70 9.43
CA LYS A 120 1.21 13.07 10.69
C LYS A 120 1.96 12.62 11.95
N GLU A 121 2.65 11.48 11.90
CA GLU A 121 3.45 11.01 13.03
C GLU A 121 4.79 11.75 13.13
N ASP A 122 5.39 12.13 12.01
CA ASP A 122 6.61 12.95 12.00
C ASP A 122 6.30 14.38 12.44
N GLU A 123 5.15 14.98 12.06
CA GLU A 123 4.72 16.28 12.57
C GLU A 123 4.38 16.21 14.06
N VAL A 124 3.68 15.17 14.51
CA VAL A 124 3.33 14.97 15.92
C VAL A 124 4.56 14.55 16.74
N ALA A 125 5.46 13.74 16.19
CA ALA A 125 6.70 13.36 16.85
C ALA A 125 7.68 14.53 16.95
N THR A 126 7.80 15.35 15.89
CA THR A 126 8.59 16.58 15.90
C THR A 126 8.03 17.58 16.89
N GLY A 127 6.71 17.79 16.91
CA GLY A 127 6.06 18.68 17.85
C GLY A 127 6.17 18.22 19.32
N LYS A 128 6.13 16.93 19.59
CA LYS A 128 6.39 16.35 20.91
C LYS A 128 7.86 16.47 21.30
N HIS A 129 8.76 16.28 20.35
CA HIS A 129 10.19 16.43 20.58
C HIS A 129 10.57 17.88 20.87
N PHE A 130 10.01 18.84 20.12
CA PHE A 130 10.24 20.26 20.40
C PHE A 130 9.70 20.67 21.78
N LYS A 131 8.49 20.26 22.13
CA LYS A 131 7.94 20.49 23.49
C LYS A 131 8.77 19.83 24.58
N SER A 132 9.32 18.64 24.33
CA SER A 132 10.23 17.96 25.26
C SER A 132 11.54 18.72 25.43
N LEU A 133 12.14 19.23 24.35
CA LEU A 133 13.36 20.03 24.37
C LEU A 133 13.12 21.39 25.05
N GLU A 134 12.00 22.06 24.78
CA GLU A 134 11.66 23.31 25.45
C GLU A 134 11.50 23.12 26.97
N ASN A 135 10.87 22.03 27.40
CA ASN A 135 10.74 21.68 28.81
C ASN A 135 12.10 21.36 29.44
N GLU A 136 12.96 20.65 28.71
CA GLU A 136 14.31 20.33 29.17
C GLU A 136 15.19 21.58 29.32
N VAL A 137 15.12 22.50 28.36
CA VAL A 137 15.82 23.79 28.43
C VAL A 137 15.28 24.65 29.59
N ALA A 138 13.97 24.67 29.80
CA ALA A 138 13.39 25.36 30.92
C ALA A 138 13.86 24.81 32.28
N TYR A 139 13.88 23.47 32.39
CA TYR A 139 14.41 22.79 33.57
C TYR A 139 15.89 23.08 33.82
N LEU A 140 16.71 23.00 32.81
CA LEU A 140 18.16 23.29 32.92
C LEU A 140 18.42 24.74 33.33
N ARG A 141 17.63 25.69 32.82
CA ARG A 141 17.71 27.11 33.28
C ARG A 141 17.40 27.26 34.76
N GLN A 142 16.39 26.60 35.27
CA GLN A 142 16.06 26.61 36.69
C GLN A 142 17.18 26.03 37.57
N VAL A 143 17.77 24.91 37.11
CA VAL A 143 18.91 24.27 37.81
C VAL A 143 20.12 25.21 37.85
N VAL A 144 20.44 25.88 36.76
CA VAL A 144 21.55 26.84 36.69
C VAL A 144 21.30 28.02 37.61
N GLU A 145 20.05 28.55 37.66
CA GLU A 145 19.71 29.65 38.54
C GLU A 145 19.76 29.26 40.02
N PHE A 146 19.33 28.06 40.34
CA PHE A 146 19.47 27.51 41.70
C PHE A 146 20.91 27.36 42.14
N LEU A 147 21.77 26.81 41.26
CA LEU A 147 23.21 26.68 41.55
C LEU A 147 23.90 28.03 41.75
N LYS A 148 23.51 29.05 40.97
CA LYS A 148 24.03 30.40 41.16
C LYS A 148 23.63 30.98 42.54
N LYS A 149 22.43 30.75 43.01
CA LYS A 149 21.98 31.17 44.33
C LYS A 149 22.73 30.50 45.47
N ILE A 150 23.01 29.18 45.34
CA ILE A 150 23.82 28.47 46.30
C ILE A 150 25.22 29.05 46.33
N GLN A 151 25.85 29.30 45.19
CA GLN A 151 27.20 29.82 45.07
C GLN A 151 27.32 31.23 45.65
N GLN A 152 26.26 32.06 45.51
CA GLN A 152 26.20 33.37 46.15
C GLN A 152 26.09 33.24 47.68
N ALA A 153 25.24 32.37 48.18
CA ALA A 153 25.08 32.12 49.61
C ALA A 153 26.39 31.62 50.26
N ASP A 154 27.11 30.71 49.59
CA ASP A 154 28.40 30.23 50.08
C ASP A 154 29.48 31.29 50.07
N SER A 155 29.43 32.24 49.13
CA SER A 155 30.39 33.37 49.11
C SER A 155 30.10 34.44 50.18
N GLU A 156 28.84 34.63 50.57
CA GLU A 156 28.43 35.52 51.66
C GLU A 156 28.69 34.92 53.03
N ALA A 157 28.60 33.59 53.18
CA ALA A 157 28.90 32.89 54.42
C ALA A 157 30.41 32.85 54.79
N LYS A 158 31.29 33.13 53.81
CA LYS A 158 32.76 33.17 53.99
C LYS A 158 33.34 34.56 54.28
N LYS A 159 32.50 35.55 54.45
CA LYS A 159 32.89 36.93 54.85
C LYS A 159 32.63 37.15 56.33
#